data_06b8787e6b05f7c87b472d5ed9041d7d
#
_entry.id   06b8787e6b05f7c87b472d5ed9041d7d
#
_cell.length_a   1.000
_cell.length_b   1.000
_cell.length_c   1.000
_cell.angle_alpha   90.00
_cell.angle_beta   90.00
_cell.angle_gamma   90.00
#
_symmetry.space_group_name_H-M   'P 1'
#
loop_
_entity.id
_entity.type
_entity.pdbx_description
1 polymer ?
#
loop_
_entity_poly.entity_id
_entity_poly.type
_entity_poly.pdbx_seq_one_letter_code
_entity_poly.pdbx_strand_id
1 'polypeptide(L)'
;MCTAIRLTTRDHYFGRNLDLEYSYQETVAITPRRYPFHFRHEGTNSDHFAMIGMAFVVGGMPLYYEATNEKGLSMAGLNFPASAVYHDVKPDCANIASFELIPYILGQCESVQEAK
;
A
#
# COMPACT_ATOMS: atom_id res chain seq x y z
N MET A 1 7.90 -1.37 17.15
CA MET A 1 8.63 -1.80 15.92
C MET A 1 7.68 -2.68 15.10
N CYS A 2 7.42 -2.31 13.85
CA CYS A 2 6.55 -3.11 12.96
C CYS A 2 7.26 -4.36 12.45
N THR A 3 6.53 -5.45 12.26
CA THR A 3 7.03 -6.71 11.69
C THR A 3 6.01 -7.24 10.68
N ALA A 4 6.49 -7.79 9.58
CA ALA A 4 5.65 -8.48 8.61
C ALA A 4 6.14 -9.92 8.43
N ILE A 5 5.20 -10.83 8.20
CA ILE A 5 5.49 -12.26 8.02
C ILE A 5 4.73 -12.80 6.81
N ARG A 6 5.40 -13.68 6.08
CA ARG A 6 4.79 -14.54 5.07
C ARG A 6 4.95 -16.00 5.49
N LEU A 7 3.86 -16.73 5.50
CA LEU A 7 3.86 -18.16 5.75
C LEU A 7 3.17 -18.88 4.58
N THR A 8 3.82 -19.93 4.08
CA THR A 8 3.27 -20.80 3.05
C THR A 8 3.19 -22.20 3.60
N THR A 9 1.98 -22.77 3.62
CA THR A 9 1.69 -24.15 3.96
C THR A 9 0.90 -24.76 2.80
N ARG A 10 -0.30 -25.28 3.05
CA ARG A 10 -1.28 -25.58 2.01
C ARG A 10 -1.79 -24.29 1.33
N ASP A 11 -1.93 -23.22 2.12
CA ASP A 11 -2.36 -21.89 1.70
C ASP A 11 -1.26 -20.88 1.96
N HIS A 12 -1.44 -19.67 1.45
CA HIS A 12 -0.55 -18.53 1.66
C HIS A 12 -1.16 -17.58 2.69
N TYR A 13 -0.34 -17.20 3.65
CA TYR A 13 -0.72 -16.25 4.68
C TYR A 13 0.26 -15.07 4.66
N PHE A 14 -0.30 -13.89 4.73
CA PHE A 14 0.45 -12.66 4.93
C PHE A 14 -0.12 -11.95 6.16
N GLY A 15 0.74 -11.49 7.04
CA GLY A 15 0.35 -10.78 8.24
C GLY A 15 1.40 -9.79 8.70
N ARG A 16 0.96 -8.79 9.48
CA ARG A 16 1.88 -7.84 10.09
C ARG A 16 1.33 -7.43 11.46
N ASN A 17 2.21 -6.95 12.34
CA ASN A 17 1.81 -6.14 13.48
C ASN A 17 2.01 -4.66 13.16
N LEU A 18 1.00 -3.85 13.41
CA LEU A 18 1.06 -2.40 13.34
C LEU A 18 1.40 -1.88 14.74
N ASP A 19 2.67 -1.54 14.95
CA ASP A 19 3.18 -1.11 16.24
C ASP A 19 3.30 0.43 16.23
N LEU A 20 2.24 1.08 16.64
CA LEU A 20 2.12 2.52 16.77
C LEU A 20 1.97 2.90 18.25
N GLU A 21 2.51 4.04 18.66
CA GLU A 21 2.42 4.56 20.02
C GLU A 21 0.99 5.00 20.37
N TYR A 22 0.19 5.35 19.35
CA TYR A 22 -1.22 5.75 19.48
C TYR A 22 -1.98 5.39 18.21
N SER A 23 -3.31 5.25 18.32
CA SER A 23 -4.17 4.97 17.18
C SER A 23 -4.41 6.25 16.35
N TYR A 24 -4.34 6.11 15.04
CA TYR A 24 -4.80 7.10 14.06
C TYR A 24 -6.23 6.84 13.58
N GLN A 25 -6.99 5.99 14.31
CA GLN A 25 -8.32 5.52 13.92
C GLN A 25 -8.27 4.67 12.63
N GLU A 26 -7.26 3.83 12.58
CA GLU A 26 -7.09 2.87 11.49
C GLU A 26 -8.29 1.93 11.42
N THR A 27 -8.69 1.63 10.19
CA THR A 27 -9.84 0.76 9.89
C THR A 27 -9.54 -0.16 8.72
N VAL A 28 -10.29 -1.25 8.62
CA VAL A 28 -10.25 -2.07 7.42
C VAL A 28 -10.95 -1.33 6.29
N ALA A 29 -10.22 -1.03 5.24
CA ALA A 29 -10.72 -0.39 4.03
C ALA A 29 -10.75 -1.38 2.87
N ILE A 30 -11.86 -1.37 2.13
CA ILE A 30 -12.01 -2.09 0.87
C ILE A 30 -12.08 -1.05 -0.24
N THR A 31 -11.12 -1.08 -1.15
CA THR A 31 -11.13 -0.24 -2.34
C THR A 31 -11.59 -1.09 -3.53
N PRO A 32 -12.78 -0.84 -4.08
CA PRO A 32 -13.25 -1.58 -5.25
C PRO A 32 -12.49 -1.15 -6.51
N ARG A 33 -12.54 -1.97 -7.57
CA ARG A 33 -12.10 -1.56 -8.90
C ARG A 33 -12.75 -0.24 -9.30
N ARG A 34 -12.04 0.57 -10.06
CA ARG A 34 -12.49 1.89 -10.57
C ARG A 34 -12.68 2.97 -9.51
N TYR A 35 -12.23 2.75 -8.28
CA TYR A 35 -12.16 3.81 -7.28
C TYR A 35 -11.11 4.84 -7.73
N PRO A 36 -11.41 6.16 -7.73
CA PRO A 36 -10.46 7.15 -8.19
C PRO A 36 -9.38 7.40 -7.12
N PHE A 37 -8.20 6.82 -7.28
CA PHE A 37 -7.03 7.20 -6.51
C PHE A 37 -6.45 8.51 -7.05
N HIS A 38 -6.25 9.48 -6.17
CA HIS A 38 -5.64 10.76 -6.51
C HIS A 38 -4.20 10.79 -5.99
N PHE A 39 -3.26 10.42 -6.84
CA PHE A 39 -1.83 10.43 -6.52
C PHE A 39 -1.26 11.84 -6.65
N ARG A 40 -0.37 12.22 -5.73
CA ARG A 40 0.20 13.56 -5.65
C ARG A 40 0.85 14.03 -6.94
N HIS A 41 1.58 13.16 -7.62
CA HIS A 41 2.35 13.49 -8.81
C HIS A 41 1.90 12.74 -10.07
N GLU A 42 1.18 11.64 -9.92
CA GLU A 42 0.75 10.80 -11.04
C GLU A 42 -0.73 11.02 -11.46
N GLY A 43 -1.37 12.02 -10.82
CA GLY A 43 -2.77 12.34 -11.15
C GLY A 43 -3.77 11.32 -10.65
N THR A 44 -4.88 11.18 -11.36
CA THR A 44 -5.96 10.26 -10.97
C THR A 44 -5.86 8.94 -11.73
N ASN A 45 -5.84 7.83 -11.01
CA ASN A 45 -5.92 6.49 -11.58
C ASN A 45 -7.18 5.77 -11.06
N SER A 46 -8.04 5.36 -12.01
CA SER A 46 -9.22 4.53 -11.76
C SER A 46 -9.13 3.15 -12.42
N ASP A 47 -8.03 2.84 -13.08
CA ASP A 47 -7.78 1.52 -13.67
C ASP A 47 -6.79 0.74 -12.78
N HIS A 48 -7.33 0.02 -11.82
CA HIS A 48 -6.56 -0.71 -10.84
C HIS A 48 -7.32 -1.92 -10.30
N PHE A 49 -6.59 -2.86 -9.70
CA PHE A 49 -7.16 -4.00 -8.97
C PHE A 49 -7.86 -3.55 -7.69
N ALA A 50 -8.93 -4.26 -7.33
CA ALA A 50 -9.54 -4.11 -6.00
C ALA A 50 -8.55 -4.57 -4.93
N MET A 51 -8.62 -3.92 -3.76
CA MET A 51 -7.74 -4.26 -2.63
C MET A 51 -8.45 -4.09 -1.29
N ILE A 52 -7.96 -4.81 -0.30
CA ILE A 52 -8.42 -4.76 1.09
C ILE A 52 -7.21 -4.67 2.01
N GLY A 53 -7.29 -3.85 3.04
CA GLY A 53 -6.21 -3.74 4.02
C GLY A 53 -6.55 -2.80 5.16
N MET A 54 -5.64 -2.69 6.11
CA MET A 54 -5.72 -1.71 7.18
C MET A 54 -5.26 -0.35 6.67
N ALA A 55 -6.07 0.67 6.86
CA ALA A 55 -5.79 2.02 6.39
C ALA A 55 -6.25 3.10 7.37
N PHE A 56 -5.62 4.25 7.29
CA PHE A 56 -6.18 5.50 7.76
C PHE A 56 -6.84 6.20 6.57
N VAL A 57 -8.14 6.53 6.68
CA VAL A 57 -8.89 7.11 5.57
C VAL A 57 -9.02 8.63 5.76
N VAL A 58 -8.48 9.39 4.82
CA VAL A 58 -8.51 10.85 4.82
C VAL A 58 -9.13 11.37 3.54
N GLY A 59 -10.22 12.14 3.65
CA GLY A 59 -10.89 12.71 2.49
C GLY A 59 -11.34 11.67 1.44
N GLY A 60 -11.67 10.48 1.88
CA GLY A 60 -11.98 9.35 1.03
C GLY A 60 -10.75 8.55 0.55
N MET A 61 -9.53 9.08 0.69
CA MET A 61 -8.30 8.40 0.26
C MET A 61 -7.83 7.43 1.35
N PRO A 62 -7.75 6.11 1.09
CA PRO A 62 -7.20 5.15 2.02
C PRO A 62 -5.67 5.21 1.99
N LEU A 63 -5.07 5.59 3.11
CA LEU A 63 -3.62 5.52 3.34
C LEU A 63 -3.32 4.17 3.98
N TYR A 64 -2.98 3.20 3.16
CA TYR A 64 -2.78 1.82 3.59
C TYR A 64 -1.49 1.63 4.40
N TYR A 65 -1.60 0.95 5.52
CA TYR A 65 -0.45 0.40 6.27
C TYR A 65 -0.02 -0.94 5.70
N GLU A 66 -0.98 -1.77 5.28
CA GLU A 66 -0.84 -2.97 4.47
C GLU A 66 -2.11 -3.18 3.66
N ALA A 67 -1.97 -3.90 2.56
CA ALA A 67 -3.12 -4.36 1.79
C ALA A 67 -2.78 -5.63 1.00
N THR A 68 -3.83 -6.29 0.55
CA THR A 68 -3.77 -7.39 -0.41
C THR A 68 -4.72 -7.06 -1.55
N ASN A 69 -4.25 -7.22 -2.79
CA ASN A 69 -5.11 -7.03 -3.96
C ASN A 69 -5.85 -8.32 -4.33
N GLU A 70 -6.82 -8.20 -5.22
CA GLU A 70 -7.65 -9.32 -5.68
C GLU A 70 -6.90 -10.41 -6.45
N LYS A 71 -5.62 -10.18 -6.80
CA LYS A 71 -4.70 -11.16 -7.41
C LYS A 71 -3.89 -11.93 -6.37
N GLY A 72 -4.04 -11.58 -5.09
CA GLY A 72 -3.34 -12.21 -3.98
C GLY A 72 -1.96 -11.64 -3.69
N LEU A 73 -1.57 -10.54 -4.35
CA LEU A 73 -0.36 -9.81 -4.01
C LEU A 73 -0.59 -8.99 -2.73
N SER A 74 0.29 -9.15 -1.75
CA SER A 74 0.23 -8.43 -0.48
C SER A 74 1.46 -7.56 -0.28
N MET A 75 1.26 -6.39 0.33
CA MET A 75 2.33 -5.44 0.66
C MET A 75 2.08 -4.80 2.02
N ALA A 76 3.12 -4.59 2.81
CA ALA A 76 3.07 -3.85 4.07
C ALA A 76 4.16 -2.78 4.12
N GLY A 77 3.81 -1.61 4.63
CA GLY A 77 4.75 -0.56 4.98
C GLY A 77 5.41 -0.83 6.33
N LEU A 78 6.73 -0.79 6.38
CA LEU A 78 7.50 -0.83 7.62
C LEU A 78 8.23 0.51 7.77
N ASN A 79 8.05 1.15 8.93
CA ASN A 79 8.61 2.47 9.15
C ASN A 79 10.08 2.40 9.58
N PHE A 80 10.94 3.21 8.94
CA PHE A 80 12.36 3.38 9.25
C PHE A 80 12.67 4.86 9.50
N PRO A 81 12.27 5.43 10.64
CA PRO A 81 12.25 6.89 10.83
C PRO A 81 13.63 7.54 10.76
N ALA A 82 14.71 6.83 11.05
CA ALA A 82 16.06 7.39 11.05
C ALA A 82 16.85 7.13 9.77
N SER A 83 16.41 6.21 8.92
CA SER A 83 17.17 5.74 7.74
C SER A 83 16.40 5.81 6.42
N ALA A 84 15.15 6.22 6.46
CA ALA A 84 14.38 6.44 5.23
C ALA A 84 14.93 7.66 4.49
N VAL A 85 15.21 7.49 3.20
CA VAL A 85 15.64 8.58 2.30
C VAL A 85 14.56 8.82 1.26
N TYR A 86 14.12 10.05 1.17
CA TYR A 86 13.15 10.49 0.16
C TYR A 86 13.85 11.42 -0.82
N HIS A 87 13.66 11.17 -2.10
CA HIS A 87 14.26 11.95 -3.17
C HIS A 87 13.30 13.02 -3.66
N ASP A 88 13.85 14.08 -4.24
CA ASP A 88 13.09 15.06 -4.99
C ASP A 88 12.45 14.44 -6.23
N VAL A 89 11.37 15.08 -6.70
CA VAL A 89 10.68 14.69 -7.94
C VAL A 89 11.68 14.68 -9.11
N LYS A 90 11.66 13.60 -9.88
CA LYS A 90 12.52 13.43 -11.05
C LYS A 90 11.68 13.34 -12.32
N PRO A 91 12.12 13.96 -13.42
CA PRO A 91 11.48 13.76 -14.72
C PRO A 91 11.68 12.31 -15.20
N ASP A 92 10.82 11.87 -16.09
CA ASP A 92 10.90 10.60 -16.82
C ASP A 92 10.80 9.33 -15.95
N CYS A 93 10.26 9.45 -14.75
CA CYS A 93 9.92 8.30 -13.89
C CYS A 93 8.69 8.58 -13.05
N ALA A 94 8.03 7.53 -12.56
CA ALA A 94 6.92 7.67 -11.63
C ALA A 94 7.42 8.27 -10.30
N ASN A 95 6.67 9.26 -9.80
CA ASN A 95 6.97 9.94 -8.54
C ASN A 95 5.87 9.66 -7.53
N ILE A 96 6.12 8.70 -6.66
CA ILE A 96 5.13 8.20 -5.70
C ILE A 96 5.53 8.61 -4.29
N ALA A 97 4.62 9.24 -3.57
CA ALA A 97 4.83 9.52 -2.15
C ALA A 97 4.81 8.20 -1.34
N SER A 98 5.53 8.14 -0.23
CA SER A 98 5.67 6.92 0.56
C SER A 98 4.34 6.31 0.99
N PHE A 99 3.36 7.15 1.33
CA PHE A 99 2.02 6.72 1.73
C PHE A 99 1.11 6.30 0.55
N GLU A 100 1.54 6.52 -0.68
CA GLU A 100 0.85 6.15 -1.92
C GLU A 100 1.42 4.86 -2.53
N LEU A 101 2.57 4.39 -2.06
CA LEU A 101 3.28 3.27 -2.68
C LEU A 101 2.47 1.97 -2.66
N ILE A 102 1.79 1.66 -1.55
CA ILE A 102 0.97 0.44 -1.44
C ILE A 102 -0.14 0.42 -2.47
N PRO A 103 -1.05 1.41 -2.53
CA PRO A 103 -2.11 1.39 -3.54
C PRO A 103 -1.58 1.54 -4.97
N TYR A 104 -0.45 2.21 -5.19
CA TYR A 104 0.16 2.33 -6.50
C TYR A 104 0.65 0.96 -7.02
N ILE A 105 1.43 0.23 -6.24
CA ILE A 105 1.97 -1.08 -6.62
C ILE A 105 0.84 -2.12 -6.71
N LEU A 106 0.02 -2.24 -5.66
CA LEU A 106 -1.05 -3.25 -5.63
C LEU A 106 -2.16 -3.00 -6.65
N GLY A 107 -2.30 -1.76 -7.11
CA GLY A 107 -3.25 -1.41 -8.14
C GLY A 107 -2.88 -1.94 -9.53
N GLN A 108 -1.59 -2.19 -9.79
CA GLN A 108 -1.08 -2.47 -11.12
C GLN A 108 -0.42 -3.86 -11.25
N CYS A 109 0.15 -4.39 -10.16
CA CYS A 109 0.95 -5.60 -10.18
C CYS A 109 0.15 -6.82 -9.70
N GLU A 110 0.27 -7.94 -10.42
CA GLU A 110 -0.31 -9.23 -10.04
C GLU A 110 0.66 -10.10 -9.23
N SER A 111 1.96 -9.79 -9.32
CA SER A 111 3.02 -10.61 -8.74
C SER A 111 4.17 -9.77 -8.17
N VAL A 112 4.98 -10.41 -7.31
CA VAL A 112 6.22 -9.81 -6.79
C VAL A 112 7.22 -9.51 -7.91
N GLN A 113 7.21 -10.29 -8.99
CA GLN A 113 8.09 -10.06 -10.14
C GLN A 113 7.76 -8.76 -10.87
N GLU A 114 6.46 -8.46 -11.03
CA GLU A 114 6.02 -7.21 -11.65
C GLU A 114 6.23 -6.00 -10.75
N ALA A 115 6.21 -6.20 -9.42
CA ALA A 115 6.41 -5.14 -8.43
C ALA A 115 7.89 -4.74 -8.23
N LYS A 116 8.85 -5.46 -8.83
CA LYS A 116 10.29 -5.18 -8.75
C LYS A 116 10.76 -4.18 -9.80
#